data_90bb08ad7a1952aad22ef9a1354d4401
#
_entry.id   90bb08ad7a1952aad22ef9a1354d4401
#
_cell.length_a   1.000
_cell.length_b   1.000
_cell.length_c   1.000
_cell.angle_alpha   90.00
_cell.angle_beta   90.00
_cell.angle_gamma   90.00
#
_symmetry.space_group_name_H-M   'P 1'
#
loop_
_entity.id
_entity.type
_entity.pdbx_description
1 polymer ?
#
loop_
_entity_poly.entity_id
_entity_poly.type
_entity_poly.pdbx_seq_one_letter_code
_entity_poly.pdbx_strand_id
1 'polypeptide(L)'
;MKSFKVLALCAAVLCSLVSCSSGKKEYRNYFKELGYSQEEIDAKIQAAVHEVFESERRAYHEVGDDMAYVADVKNRDVRTEGQSYGMMVAVQMDKQDMFDRIWTWTKTYMEHKEGPMKGFFAWHCRYDGTHIDEGSASDGEFYFVTDLLLASRRWGNDGKINYLADAQSLLNTMFSKDGSDGVTGIINMDYKLINFCPDTVSNRWTDPSYHIPAFFEVWAESAQDGRADLYREIAANSRQFLHKACNEKTGINADQTTFDGKPITRSFGQYSFVSQFWYDSWRVPMNITLDYNWSGADKEWQSEYADKFQRTMASYGIEKFPDQFNLDGGAPRTIMGAGGYRTLRHSIGLVATTAAASMMTDNEYSKDLVRHLWSMKLEPYEDGYYDVYYDGLLYIFSLLHLSGNYRMDW
;
A
#
# COMPACT_ATOMS: atom_id res chain seq x y z
N MET A 1 35.02 -77.66 8.21
CA MET A 1 35.43 -76.48 7.45
C MET A 1 34.20 -75.92 6.79
N LYS A 2 33.56 -74.89 7.39
CA LYS A 2 32.39 -74.18 6.84
C LYS A 2 32.78 -72.74 6.58
N SER A 3 32.73 -72.32 5.33
CA SER A 3 33.05 -71.03 4.84
C SER A 3 31.88 -70.06 5.09
N PHE A 4 32.07 -68.95 5.85
CA PHE A 4 31.09 -67.89 5.99
C PHE A 4 31.34 -66.85 4.92
N LYS A 5 30.35 -66.61 4.05
CA LYS A 5 30.31 -65.50 3.14
C LYS A 5 29.65 -64.30 3.88
N VAL A 6 30.40 -63.24 4.05
CA VAL A 6 29.88 -61.96 4.53
C VAL A 6 29.27 -61.20 3.35
N LEU A 7 27.98 -60.93 3.44
CA LEU A 7 27.27 -60.06 2.47
C LEU A 7 27.39 -58.61 2.98
N ALA A 8 28.12 -57.80 2.24
CA ALA A 8 28.15 -56.35 2.49
C ALA A 8 26.94 -55.70 1.84
N LEU A 9 26.05 -55.11 2.66
CA LEU A 9 24.88 -54.33 2.22
C LEU A 9 25.33 -52.88 2.02
N CYS A 10 25.52 -52.43 0.79
CA CYS A 10 25.71 -51.00 0.46
C CYS A 10 24.33 -50.32 0.52
N ALA A 11 24.10 -49.51 1.57
CA ALA A 11 22.98 -48.60 1.61
C ALA A 11 23.34 -47.36 0.76
N ALA A 12 22.74 -47.26 -0.41
CA ALA A 12 22.79 -46.02 -1.21
C ALA A 12 21.85 -45.00 -0.59
N VAL A 13 22.43 -43.99 0.05
CA VAL A 13 21.72 -42.80 0.48
C VAL A 13 21.44 -41.98 -0.78
N LEU A 14 20.21 -41.99 -1.27
CA LEU A 14 19.72 -41.03 -2.26
C LEU A 14 19.59 -39.69 -1.54
N CYS A 15 20.60 -38.82 -1.69
CA CYS A 15 20.42 -37.39 -1.48
C CYS A 15 19.57 -36.87 -2.62
N SER A 16 18.25 -36.69 -2.38
CA SER A 16 17.40 -35.87 -3.22
C SER A 16 17.91 -34.44 -3.14
N LEU A 17 18.66 -34.04 -4.15
CA LEU A 17 18.94 -32.62 -4.43
C LEU A 17 17.59 -31.97 -4.75
N VAL A 18 17.02 -31.30 -3.75
CA VAL A 18 15.97 -30.32 -3.99
C VAL A 18 16.66 -29.20 -4.78
N SER A 19 16.56 -29.27 -6.09
CA SER A 19 16.89 -28.16 -6.97
C SER A 19 15.91 -27.04 -6.65
N CYS A 20 16.34 -26.05 -5.87
CA CYS A 20 15.67 -24.76 -5.85
C CYS A 20 15.80 -24.17 -7.26
N SER A 21 14.84 -24.45 -8.12
CA SER A 21 14.67 -23.67 -9.33
C SER A 21 14.29 -22.27 -8.86
N SER A 22 15.14 -21.30 -9.07
CA SER A 22 14.84 -19.87 -9.00
C SER A 22 13.91 -19.48 -10.16
N GLY A 23 12.74 -20.12 -10.22
CA GLY A 23 11.68 -19.71 -11.11
C GLY A 23 11.08 -18.42 -10.56
N LYS A 24 11.03 -17.38 -11.41
CA LYS A 24 10.27 -16.14 -11.08
C LYS A 24 8.88 -16.53 -10.64
N LYS A 25 8.35 -15.87 -9.61
CA LYS A 25 6.98 -16.10 -9.13
C LYS A 25 6.00 -15.76 -10.24
N GLU A 26 5.07 -16.65 -10.52
CA GLU A 26 3.99 -16.39 -11.45
C GLU A 26 2.84 -15.70 -10.70
N TYR A 27 2.45 -14.52 -11.18
CA TYR A 27 1.35 -13.73 -10.63
C TYR A 27 0.10 -13.93 -11.48
N ARG A 28 -1.05 -14.16 -10.81
CA ARG A 28 -2.35 -14.29 -11.46
C ARG A 28 -2.66 -13.06 -12.31
N ASN A 29 -3.15 -13.24 -13.53
CA ASN A 29 -3.65 -12.18 -14.38
C ASN A 29 -5.16 -12.36 -14.59
N TYR A 30 -5.96 -11.64 -13.79
CA TYR A 30 -7.41 -11.76 -13.80
C TYR A 30 -8.03 -11.22 -15.10
N PHE A 31 -7.44 -10.20 -15.71
CA PHE A 31 -7.91 -9.68 -16.98
C PHE A 31 -7.78 -10.72 -18.11
N LYS A 32 -6.69 -11.48 -18.16
CA LYS A 32 -6.55 -12.60 -19.11
C LYS A 32 -7.60 -13.69 -18.89
N GLU A 33 -7.93 -14.00 -17.64
CA GLU A 33 -9.00 -14.96 -17.31
C GLU A 33 -10.38 -14.49 -17.80
N LEU A 34 -10.59 -13.17 -17.89
CA LEU A 34 -11.79 -12.57 -18.46
C LEU A 34 -11.79 -12.48 -19.99
N GLY A 35 -10.67 -12.85 -20.64
CA GLY A 35 -10.54 -12.90 -22.10
C GLY A 35 -9.91 -11.68 -22.75
N TYR A 36 -9.40 -10.72 -21.95
CA TYR A 36 -8.67 -9.56 -22.51
C TYR A 36 -7.28 -9.98 -22.99
N SER A 37 -6.86 -9.47 -24.15
CA SER A 37 -5.51 -9.70 -24.68
C SER A 37 -4.46 -8.94 -23.88
N GLN A 38 -3.19 -9.36 -23.98
CA GLN A 38 -2.09 -8.65 -23.32
C GLN A 38 -1.98 -7.21 -23.83
N GLU A 39 -2.18 -6.99 -25.12
CA GLU A 39 -2.14 -5.66 -25.74
C GLU A 39 -3.22 -4.72 -25.15
N GLU A 40 -4.45 -5.21 -24.97
CA GLU A 40 -5.52 -4.44 -24.35
C GLU A 40 -5.21 -4.12 -22.88
N ILE A 41 -4.64 -5.08 -22.14
CA ILE A 41 -4.25 -4.89 -20.74
C ILE A 41 -3.15 -3.84 -20.62
N ASP A 42 -2.11 -3.94 -21.43
CA ASP A 42 -1.00 -3.00 -21.44
C ASP A 42 -1.48 -1.59 -21.83
N ALA A 43 -2.32 -1.48 -22.86
CA ALA A 43 -2.93 -0.21 -23.28
C ALA A 43 -3.79 0.42 -22.16
N LYS A 44 -4.56 -0.39 -21.41
CA LYS A 44 -5.38 0.07 -20.29
C LYS A 44 -4.51 0.64 -19.17
N ILE A 45 -3.43 -0.06 -18.79
CA ILE A 45 -2.49 0.40 -17.76
C ILE A 45 -1.78 1.68 -18.22
N GLN A 46 -1.28 1.70 -19.47
CA GLN A 46 -0.59 2.88 -20.02
C GLN A 46 -1.52 4.10 -20.08
N ALA A 47 -2.80 3.93 -20.42
CA ALA A 47 -3.76 5.02 -20.40
C ALA A 47 -4.00 5.59 -19.01
N ALA A 48 -4.06 4.74 -17.97
CA ALA A 48 -4.18 5.19 -16.59
C ALA A 48 -2.90 5.91 -16.11
N VAL A 49 -1.73 5.37 -16.42
CA VAL A 49 -0.43 5.99 -16.11
C VAL A 49 -0.31 7.34 -16.83
N HIS A 50 -0.65 7.41 -18.12
CA HIS A 50 -0.65 8.68 -18.88
C HIS A 50 -1.54 9.74 -18.22
N GLU A 51 -2.77 9.38 -17.81
CA GLU A 51 -3.68 10.35 -17.18
C GLU A 51 -3.11 10.90 -15.87
N VAL A 52 -2.51 10.05 -15.03
CA VAL A 52 -2.00 10.46 -13.72
C VAL A 52 -0.65 11.19 -13.81
N PHE A 53 0.23 10.80 -14.73
CA PHE A 53 1.61 11.27 -14.75
C PHE A 53 1.98 12.18 -15.94
N GLU A 54 1.19 12.19 -17.03
CA GLU A 54 1.61 12.83 -18.27
C GLU A 54 0.55 13.80 -18.84
N SER A 55 -0.75 13.66 -18.48
CA SER A 55 -1.84 14.48 -19.00
C SER A 55 -1.73 15.96 -18.58
N GLU A 56 -2.56 16.84 -19.15
CA GLU A 56 -2.66 18.24 -18.71
C GLU A 56 -3.12 18.37 -17.25
N ARG A 57 -3.84 17.37 -16.71
CA ARG A 57 -4.37 17.32 -15.34
C ARG A 57 -3.55 16.47 -14.41
N ARG A 58 -2.36 16.05 -14.84
CA ARG A 58 -1.47 15.13 -14.12
C ARG A 58 -1.13 15.57 -12.70
N ALA A 59 -0.85 14.58 -11.85
CA ALA A 59 -0.29 14.79 -10.52
C ALA A 59 1.24 14.96 -10.53
N TYR A 60 1.95 14.43 -11.53
CA TYR A 60 3.42 14.47 -11.62
C TYR A 60 3.94 15.76 -12.24
N HIS A 61 4.90 16.41 -11.58
CA HIS A 61 5.49 17.66 -12.04
C HIS A 61 7.00 17.64 -11.92
N GLU A 62 7.71 17.81 -13.02
CA GLU A 62 9.17 17.95 -13.05
C GLU A 62 9.62 19.32 -12.53
N VAL A 63 10.75 19.33 -11.83
CA VAL A 63 11.39 20.54 -11.25
C VAL A 63 12.87 20.53 -11.62
N GLY A 64 13.30 21.47 -12.44
CA GLY A 64 14.65 21.49 -12.95
C GLY A 64 14.99 20.25 -13.77
N ASP A 65 16.27 19.84 -13.72
CA ASP A 65 16.78 18.77 -14.58
C ASP A 65 16.70 17.38 -13.91
N ASP A 66 16.54 17.30 -12.58
CA ASP A 66 16.74 16.06 -11.83
C ASP A 66 15.76 15.82 -10.68
N MET A 67 14.73 16.62 -10.55
CA MET A 67 13.71 16.48 -9.50
C MET A 67 12.30 16.43 -10.08
N ALA A 68 11.38 15.82 -9.33
CA ALA A 68 9.95 15.88 -9.60
C ALA A 68 9.15 15.62 -8.32
N TYR A 69 7.89 16.06 -8.30
CA TYR A 69 6.96 15.74 -7.23
C TYR A 69 5.61 15.23 -7.76
N VAL A 70 4.90 14.52 -6.90
CA VAL A 70 3.52 14.08 -7.12
C VAL A 70 2.61 14.94 -6.24
N ALA A 71 1.76 15.73 -6.88
CA ALA A 71 0.90 16.71 -6.23
C ALA A 71 -0.49 16.14 -5.92
N ASP A 72 -1.03 16.42 -4.75
CA ASP A 72 -2.47 16.51 -4.57
C ASP A 72 -2.95 17.80 -5.26
N VAL A 73 -3.33 17.68 -6.52
CA VAL A 73 -3.69 18.82 -7.38
C VAL A 73 -4.88 19.58 -6.84
N LYS A 74 -5.81 18.89 -6.20
CA LYS A 74 -7.02 19.47 -5.61
C LYS A 74 -6.68 20.34 -4.39
N ASN A 75 -5.80 19.87 -3.52
CA ASN A 75 -5.39 20.59 -2.32
C ASN A 75 -4.18 21.52 -2.57
N ARG A 76 -3.54 21.39 -3.72
CA ARG A 76 -2.36 22.19 -4.14
C ARG A 76 -1.18 22.02 -3.18
N ASP A 77 -0.93 20.78 -2.82
CA ASP A 77 0.14 20.38 -1.92
C ASP A 77 0.86 19.12 -2.38
N VAL A 78 1.93 18.78 -1.68
CA VAL A 78 2.72 17.57 -1.87
C VAL A 78 2.77 16.82 -0.55
N ARG A 79 2.48 15.53 -0.59
CA ARG A 79 2.47 14.65 0.59
C ARG A 79 3.43 13.48 0.42
N THR A 80 3.99 12.99 1.52
CA THR A 80 4.81 11.77 1.51
C THR A 80 4.05 10.57 0.93
N GLU A 81 2.73 10.49 1.13
CA GLU A 81 1.85 9.49 0.50
C GLU A 81 1.99 9.51 -1.02
N GLY A 82 1.78 10.67 -1.66
CA GLY A 82 1.85 10.80 -3.12
C GLY A 82 3.24 10.56 -3.68
N GLN A 83 4.27 11.05 -2.98
CA GLN A 83 5.66 10.83 -3.37
C GLN A 83 5.98 9.33 -3.38
N SER A 84 5.66 8.61 -2.31
CA SER A 84 5.91 7.19 -2.19
C SER A 84 5.08 6.37 -3.19
N TYR A 85 3.82 6.70 -3.40
CA TYR A 85 2.99 6.03 -4.42
C TYR A 85 3.53 6.23 -5.83
N GLY A 86 4.02 7.44 -6.15
CA GLY A 86 4.72 7.71 -7.41
C GLY A 86 5.96 6.86 -7.59
N MET A 87 6.77 6.71 -6.52
CA MET A 87 7.94 5.85 -6.51
C MET A 87 7.57 4.36 -6.69
N MET A 88 6.50 3.88 -6.01
CA MET A 88 6.02 2.52 -6.18
C MET A 88 5.56 2.27 -7.62
N VAL A 89 4.78 3.18 -8.23
CA VAL A 89 4.40 3.05 -9.65
C VAL A 89 5.64 3.03 -10.54
N ALA A 90 6.60 3.91 -10.30
CA ALA A 90 7.83 3.98 -11.08
C ALA A 90 8.64 2.69 -11.01
N VAL A 91 8.82 2.10 -9.81
CA VAL A 91 9.55 0.82 -9.69
C VAL A 91 8.78 -0.34 -10.32
N GLN A 92 7.45 -0.37 -10.24
CA GLN A 92 6.65 -1.41 -10.88
C GLN A 92 6.66 -1.31 -12.41
N MET A 93 6.71 -0.09 -12.96
CA MET A 93 6.68 0.18 -14.40
C MET A 93 8.07 0.29 -15.05
N ASP A 94 9.16 0.00 -14.31
CA ASP A 94 10.56 0.13 -14.79
C ASP A 94 10.95 1.54 -15.26
N LYS A 95 10.49 2.55 -14.52
CA LYS A 95 10.75 3.98 -14.81
C LYS A 95 11.75 4.56 -13.81
N GLN A 96 13.03 4.13 -13.91
CA GLN A 96 14.08 4.52 -12.95
C GLN A 96 14.27 6.05 -12.86
N ASP A 97 14.32 6.78 -13.99
CA ASP A 97 14.49 8.24 -13.97
C ASP A 97 13.36 8.96 -13.22
N MET A 98 12.11 8.52 -13.40
CA MET A 98 10.97 9.04 -12.66
C MET A 98 11.10 8.78 -11.14
N PHE A 99 11.53 7.57 -10.75
CA PHE A 99 11.79 7.21 -9.36
C PHE A 99 12.85 8.11 -8.74
N ASP A 100 14.00 8.24 -9.42
CA ASP A 100 15.13 9.03 -8.96
C ASP A 100 14.78 10.51 -8.79
N ARG A 101 14.00 11.08 -9.70
CA ARG A 101 13.51 12.47 -9.63
C ARG A 101 12.60 12.69 -8.45
N ILE A 102 11.63 11.78 -8.21
CA ILE A 102 10.71 11.88 -7.06
C ILE A 102 11.51 11.75 -5.76
N TRP A 103 12.40 10.77 -5.65
CA TRP A 103 13.20 10.57 -4.45
C TRP A 103 14.13 11.75 -4.18
N THR A 104 14.76 12.32 -5.22
CA THR A 104 15.64 13.47 -5.09
C THR A 104 14.88 14.68 -4.54
N TRP A 105 13.68 14.97 -5.05
CA TRP A 105 12.85 16.07 -4.55
C TRP A 105 12.43 15.82 -3.10
N THR A 106 11.99 14.61 -2.78
CA THR A 106 11.57 14.20 -1.44
C THR A 106 12.70 14.38 -0.42
N LYS A 107 13.89 13.89 -0.73
CA LYS A 107 15.08 14.09 0.14
C LYS A 107 15.51 15.54 0.26
N THR A 108 15.32 16.33 -0.78
CA THR A 108 15.75 17.74 -0.77
C THR A 108 14.85 18.60 0.08
N TYR A 109 13.54 18.42 -0.04
CA TYR A 109 12.56 19.35 0.51
C TYR A 109 11.78 18.80 1.72
N MET A 110 11.57 17.49 1.84
CA MET A 110 10.76 16.91 2.91
C MET A 110 11.60 16.34 4.05
N GLU A 111 12.83 15.87 3.80
CA GLU A 111 13.66 15.23 4.84
C GLU A 111 14.15 16.23 5.87
N HIS A 112 13.86 15.99 7.14
CA HIS A 112 14.42 16.76 8.25
C HIS A 112 15.92 16.49 8.41
N LYS A 113 16.74 17.51 8.21
CA LYS A 113 18.20 17.42 8.30
C LYS A 113 18.73 17.59 9.72
N GLU A 114 17.92 18.15 10.62
CA GLU A 114 18.26 18.45 12.01
C GLU A 114 17.03 18.35 12.93
N GLY A 115 17.22 18.54 14.22
CA GLY A 115 16.16 18.50 15.23
C GLY A 115 15.65 17.10 15.56
N PRO A 116 14.60 16.97 16.37
CA PRO A 116 14.05 15.70 16.83
C PRO A 116 13.59 14.78 15.69
N MET A 117 12.98 15.36 14.63
CA MET A 117 12.50 14.63 13.46
C MET A 117 13.61 14.26 12.47
N LYS A 118 14.87 14.58 12.72
CA LYS A 118 15.99 14.29 11.80
C LYS A 118 15.92 12.87 11.26
N GLY A 119 15.93 12.74 9.92
CA GLY A 119 15.89 11.51 9.16
C GLY A 119 14.49 10.99 8.86
N PHE A 120 13.44 11.59 9.43
CA PHE A 120 12.05 11.48 8.95
C PHE A 120 11.72 12.58 7.96
N PHE A 121 10.54 12.49 7.33
CA PHE A 121 10.09 13.43 6.31
C PHE A 121 8.87 14.22 6.80
N ALA A 122 8.86 15.54 6.56
CA ALA A 122 7.66 16.36 6.73
C ALA A 122 6.58 15.83 5.78
N TRP A 123 5.45 15.38 6.33
CA TRP A 123 4.45 14.68 5.52
C TRP A 123 3.74 15.58 4.52
N HIS A 124 3.77 16.93 4.72
CA HIS A 124 2.94 17.87 4.00
C HIS A 124 3.71 19.15 3.63
N CYS A 125 3.88 19.38 2.34
CA CYS A 125 4.64 20.50 1.78
C CYS A 125 3.86 21.26 0.71
N ARG A 126 4.27 22.50 0.44
CA ARG A 126 3.90 23.25 -0.77
C ARG A 126 4.69 22.75 -1.98
N TYR A 127 4.32 23.18 -3.18
CA TYR A 127 5.04 22.86 -4.42
C TYR A 127 6.49 23.37 -4.45
N ASP A 128 6.79 24.43 -3.68
CA ASP A 128 8.14 24.97 -3.54
C ASP A 128 8.97 24.29 -2.45
N GLY A 129 8.43 23.25 -1.82
CA GLY A 129 9.09 22.50 -0.76
C GLY A 129 8.94 23.11 0.64
N THR A 130 8.25 24.26 0.79
CA THR A 130 7.96 24.81 2.12
C THR A 130 7.05 23.87 2.89
N HIS A 131 7.44 23.47 4.11
CA HIS A 131 6.63 22.63 4.97
C HIS A 131 5.32 23.35 5.38
N ILE A 132 4.20 22.66 5.22
CA ILE A 132 2.89 23.06 5.74
C ILE A 132 2.71 22.47 7.14
N ASP A 133 3.22 21.23 7.32
CA ASP A 133 3.24 20.51 8.60
C ASP A 133 4.61 19.84 8.76
N GLU A 134 5.22 20.03 9.93
CA GLU A 134 6.54 19.49 10.27
C GLU A 134 6.49 18.04 10.80
N GLY A 135 5.29 17.49 11.02
CA GLY A 135 5.13 16.11 11.46
C GLY A 135 5.53 15.10 10.38
N SER A 136 5.71 13.87 10.78
CA SER A 136 5.86 12.75 9.85
C SER A 136 4.61 11.87 9.88
N ALA A 137 4.25 11.30 8.73
CA ALA A 137 3.18 10.31 8.60
C ALA A 137 3.78 8.94 8.33
N SER A 138 3.40 7.94 9.14
CA SER A 138 4.03 6.63 9.07
C SER A 138 3.87 5.92 7.73
N ASP A 139 2.76 6.17 7.01
CA ASP A 139 2.50 5.53 5.70
C ASP A 139 3.53 5.91 4.63
N GLY A 140 3.87 7.18 4.50
CA GLY A 140 4.91 7.61 3.57
C GLY A 140 6.26 6.98 3.89
N GLU A 141 6.61 6.94 5.17
CA GLU A 141 7.89 6.40 5.63
C GLU A 141 8.09 4.92 5.29
N PHE A 142 7.12 4.06 5.60
CA PHE A 142 7.28 2.64 5.32
C PHE A 142 7.16 2.31 3.81
N TYR A 143 6.40 3.10 3.05
CA TYR A 143 6.40 2.99 1.59
C TYR A 143 7.78 3.34 1.02
N PHE A 144 8.39 4.45 1.43
CA PHE A 144 9.74 4.82 0.98
C PHE A 144 10.76 3.71 1.19
N VAL A 145 10.76 3.07 2.37
CA VAL A 145 11.66 1.93 2.62
C VAL A 145 11.41 0.81 1.63
N THR A 146 10.15 0.44 1.43
CA THR A 146 9.80 -0.67 0.53
C THR A 146 10.16 -0.35 -0.90
N ASP A 147 9.86 0.86 -1.37
CA ASP A 147 10.19 1.34 -2.71
C ASP A 147 11.69 1.30 -2.99
N LEU A 148 12.49 1.79 -2.04
CA LEU A 148 13.95 1.77 -2.13
C LEU A 148 14.51 0.34 -2.13
N LEU A 149 13.97 -0.56 -1.32
CA LEU A 149 14.38 -1.98 -1.32
C LEU A 149 14.03 -2.66 -2.65
N LEU A 150 12.86 -2.38 -3.22
CA LEU A 150 12.46 -2.87 -4.53
C LEU A 150 13.33 -2.27 -5.65
N ALA A 151 13.63 -0.96 -5.59
CA ALA A 151 14.52 -0.29 -6.52
C ALA A 151 15.93 -0.89 -6.48
N SER A 152 16.43 -1.17 -5.27
CA SER A 152 17.71 -1.87 -5.07
C SER A 152 17.73 -3.26 -5.74
N ARG A 153 16.64 -4.02 -5.61
CA ARG A 153 16.51 -5.34 -6.28
C ARG A 153 16.47 -5.21 -7.80
N ARG A 154 15.78 -4.18 -8.32
CA ARG A 154 15.51 -4.02 -9.74
C ARG A 154 16.67 -3.40 -10.49
N TRP A 155 17.26 -2.34 -9.94
CA TRP A 155 18.25 -1.51 -10.64
C TRP A 155 19.66 -1.56 -10.03
N GLY A 156 19.83 -2.23 -8.88
CA GLY A 156 21.10 -2.26 -8.15
C GLY A 156 21.36 -0.98 -7.36
N ASN A 157 22.61 -0.81 -6.90
CA ASN A 157 22.98 0.27 -5.96
C ASN A 157 24.19 1.10 -6.43
N ASP A 158 24.72 0.82 -7.62
CA ASP A 158 25.95 1.45 -8.14
C ASP A 158 25.66 2.71 -8.99
N GLY A 159 24.39 3.13 -9.07
CA GLY A 159 23.95 4.30 -9.84
C GLY A 159 24.10 5.63 -9.09
N LYS A 160 23.34 6.66 -9.53
CA LYS A 160 23.29 7.98 -8.89
C LYS A 160 22.81 7.90 -7.43
N ILE A 161 21.89 6.98 -7.15
CA ILE A 161 21.30 6.73 -5.84
C ILE A 161 21.68 5.32 -5.38
N ASN A 162 22.19 5.20 -4.16
CA ASN A 162 22.34 3.92 -3.49
C ASN A 162 21.05 3.62 -2.70
N TYR A 163 20.09 2.99 -3.36
CA TYR A 163 18.76 2.71 -2.82
C TYR A 163 18.80 1.92 -1.51
N LEU A 164 19.67 0.91 -1.43
CA LEU A 164 19.80 0.10 -0.20
C LEU A 164 20.33 0.92 0.97
N ALA A 165 21.32 1.78 0.74
CA ALA A 165 21.87 2.64 1.79
C ALA A 165 20.82 3.65 2.28
N ASP A 166 20.03 4.23 1.39
CA ASP A 166 18.95 5.15 1.75
C ASP A 166 17.84 4.43 2.54
N ALA A 167 17.43 3.22 2.11
CA ALA A 167 16.48 2.39 2.83
C ALA A 167 16.96 2.06 4.26
N GLN A 168 18.23 1.65 4.41
CA GLN A 168 18.82 1.33 5.70
C GLN A 168 18.93 2.56 6.61
N SER A 169 19.25 3.73 6.05
CA SER A 169 19.27 4.99 6.81
C SER A 169 17.90 5.32 7.40
N LEU A 170 16.85 5.19 6.59
CA LEU A 170 15.48 5.43 7.03
C LEU A 170 15.03 4.39 8.06
N LEU A 171 15.30 3.10 7.85
CA LEU A 171 15.05 2.04 8.82
C LEU A 171 15.74 2.32 10.16
N ASN A 172 16.99 2.78 10.15
CA ASN A 172 17.70 3.14 11.38
C ASN A 172 16.99 4.31 12.09
N THR A 173 16.51 5.31 11.37
CA THR A 173 15.71 6.41 11.95
C THR A 173 14.44 5.86 12.60
N MET A 174 13.68 5.03 11.89
CA MET A 174 12.42 4.45 12.38
C MET A 174 12.54 3.65 13.67
N PHE A 175 13.69 3.03 13.92
CA PHE A 175 13.93 2.19 15.11
C PHE A 175 14.80 2.83 16.18
N SER A 176 15.38 4.01 15.95
CA SER A 176 16.27 4.69 16.90
C SER A 176 15.57 5.72 17.79
N LYS A 177 14.35 6.15 17.46
CA LYS A 177 13.62 7.18 18.20
C LYS A 177 12.90 6.57 19.40
N ASP A 178 13.20 7.07 20.60
CA ASP A 178 12.74 6.52 21.88
C ASP A 178 11.65 7.36 22.59
N GLY A 179 11.24 8.48 21.98
CA GLY A 179 10.22 9.38 22.53
C GLY A 179 10.74 10.44 23.51
N SER A 180 12.04 10.44 23.84
CA SER A 180 12.62 11.35 24.84
C SER A 180 12.50 12.83 24.45
N ASP A 181 12.44 13.11 23.15
CA ASP A 181 12.29 14.44 22.58
C ASP A 181 10.92 14.66 21.88
N GLY A 182 9.94 13.80 22.19
CA GLY A 182 8.59 13.86 21.62
C GLY A 182 8.42 13.05 20.33
N VAL A 183 9.51 12.48 19.77
CA VAL A 183 9.51 11.70 18.54
C VAL A 183 9.76 10.23 18.83
N THR A 184 8.88 9.36 18.36
CA THR A 184 8.98 7.90 18.52
C THR A 184 9.36 7.23 17.20
N GLY A 185 9.67 5.93 17.25
CA GLY A 185 9.68 5.12 16.04
C GLY A 185 8.29 5.00 15.42
N ILE A 186 8.22 4.57 14.16
CA ILE A 186 6.93 4.31 13.49
C ILE A 186 6.30 2.99 13.97
N ILE A 187 7.04 2.13 14.62
CA ILE A 187 6.56 0.85 15.17
C ILE A 187 6.33 1.00 16.66
N ASN A 188 5.13 0.69 17.11
CA ASN A 188 4.83 0.50 18.52
C ASN A 188 5.42 -0.84 18.96
N MET A 189 6.46 -0.82 19.74
CA MET A 189 7.19 -2.04 20.12
C MET A 189 6.44 -2.92 21.11
N ASP A 190 5.46 -2.40 21.86
CA ASP A 190 4.62 -3.19 22.76
C ASP A 190 3.64 -4.09 21.99
N TYR A 191 3.10 -3.57 20.88
CA TYR A 191 2.17 -4.29 20.01
C TYR A 191 2.86 -4.88 18.78
N LYS A 192 4.04 -4.37 18.40
CA LYS A 192 4.71 -4.61 17.12
C LYS A 192 3.77 -4.37 15.94
N LEU A 193 3.17 -3.19 15.97
CA LEU A 193 2.25 -2.65 14.98
C LEU A 193 2.65 -1.22 14.63
N ILE A 194 2.14 -0.70 13.52
CA ILE A 194 2.48 0.63 13.04
C ILE A 194 1.72 1.69 13.84
N ASN A 195 2.41 2.72 14.31
CA ASN A 195 1.83 3.94 14.87
C ASN A 195 1.17 4.79 13.78
N PHE A 196 0.13 5.55 14.12
CA PHE A 196 -0.45 6.52 13.19
C PHE A 196 0.58 7.55 12.73
N CYS A 197 1.26 8.21 13.69
CA CYS A 197 2.43 9.04 13.43
C CYS A 197 3.54 8.75 14.45
N PRO A 198 4.81 9.04 14.13
CA PRO A 198 5.94 8.78 15.01
C PRO A 198 6.14 9.88 16.06
N ASP A 199 5.11 10.20 16.83
CA ASP A 199 5.15 11.16 17.93
C ASP A 199 4.48 10.60 19.18
N THR A 200 4.78 11.16 20.35
CA THR A 200 4.30 10.67 21.65
C THR A 200 2.81 10.89 21.90
N VAL A 201 2.11 11.58 21.02
CA VAL A 201 0.65 11.78 21.07
C VAL A 201 -0.05 10.77 20.18
N SER A 202 0.39 10.67 18.92
CA SER A 202 -0.26 9.88 17.86
C SER A 202 0.19 8.42 17.84
N ASN A 203 1.20 8.03 18.61
CA ASN A 203 1.65 6.64 18.76
C ASN A 203 0.72 5.77 19.62
N ARG A 204 -0.48 6.27 19.97
CA ARG A 204 -1.48 5.58 20.81
C ARG A 204 -2.58 4.91 20.00
N TRP A 205 -2.61 5.14 18.70
CA TRP A 205 -3.56 4.54 17.77
C TRP A 205 -2.87 4.26 16.43
N THR A 206 -3.59 3.61 15.54
CA THR A 206 -3.14 3.23 14.21
C THR A 206 -4.23 3.44 13.17
N ASP A 207 -3.86 3.30 11.91
CA ASP A 207 -4.74 3.23 10.76
C ASP A 207 -4.67 1.79 10.17
N PRO A 208 -5.80 1.09 9.98
CA PRO A 208 -5.77 -0.24 9.36
C PRO A 208 -5.12 -0.25 7.97
N SER A 209 -5.19 0.86 7.22
CA SER A 209 -4.56 0.96 5.90
C SER A 209 -3.03 1.04 5.94
N TYR A 210 -2.43 1.32 7.11
CA TYR A 210 -0.98 1.32 7.30
C TYR A 210 -0.41 -0.10 7.47
N HIS A 211 -1.26 -1.09 7.76
CA HIS A 211 -0.84 -2.46 7.94
C HIS A 211 -0.75 -3.19 6.60
N ILE A 212 0.47 -3.23 6.03
CA ILE A 212 0.80 -3.91 4.78
C ILE A 212 1.80 -5.03 5.09
N PRO A 213 1.35 -6.22 5.52
CA PRO A 213 2.24 -7.31 5.94
C PRO A 213 3.28 -7.69 4.88
N ALA A 214 2.89 -7.63 3.60
CA ALA A 214 3.78 -7.90 2.47
C ALA A 214 5.05 -7.04 2.46
N PHE A 215 4.99 -5.79 2.90
CA PHE A 215 6.14 -4.90 2.96
C PHE A 215 7.17 -5.38 3.98
N PHE A 216 6.71 -5.82 5.14
CA PHE A 216 7.61 -6.36 6.17
C PHE A 216 8.27 -7.67 5.76
N GLU A 217 7.62 -8.50 4.93
CA GLU A 217 8.29 -9.66 4.32
C GLU A 217 9.41 -9.22 3.37
N VAL A 218 9.19 -8.19 2.55
CA VAL A 218 10.24 -7.60 1.70
C VAL A 218 11.40 -7.05 2.55
N TRP A 219 11.11 -6.37 3.68
CA TRP A 219 12.13 -5.87 4.59
C TRP A 219 12.93 -7.01 5.21
N ALA A 220 12.25 -8.08 5.65
CA ALA A 220 12.90 -9.27 6.22
C ALA A 220 13.90 -9.93 5.26
N GLU A 221 13.60 -9.87 3.95
CA GLU A 221 14.45 -10.46 2.91
C GLU A 221 15.58 -9.53 2.46
N SER A 222 15.40 -8.19 2.51
CA SER A 222 16.23 -7.23 1.76
C SER A 222 16.97 -6.21 2.61
N ALA A 223 16.50 -5.90 3.82
CA ALA A 223 17.02 -4.75 4.58
C ALA A 223 18.47 -4.91 5.07
N GLN A 224 18.97 -6.13 5.24
CA GLN A 224 20.36 -6.42 5.67
C GLN A 224 20.81 -5.72 6.99
N ASP A 225 19.85 -5.39 7.85
CA ASP A 225 20.07 -4.64 9.10
C ASP A 225 19.97 -5.50 10.37
N GLY A 226 19.86 -6.82 10.21
CA GLY A 226 19.77 -7.80 11.29
C GLY A 226 18.41 -7.91 11.97
N ARG A 227 17.36 -7.22 11.48
CA ARG A 227 16.01 -7.21 12.07
C ARG A 227 15.01 -8.15 11.36
N ALA A 228 15.46 -9.07 10.52
CA ALA A 228 14.58 -9.90 9.69
C ALA A 228 13.49 -10.63 10.50
N ASP A 229 13.80 -11.17 11.67
CA ASP A 229 12.81 -11.86 12.52
C ASP A 229 11.79 -10.90 13.12
N LEU A 230 12.21 -9.69 13.49
CA LEU A 230 11.29 -8.63 13.94
C LEU A 230 10.32 -8.22 12.82
N TYR A 231 10.79 -8.07 11.58
CA TYR A 231 9.94 -7.73 10.45
C TYR A 231 8.89 -8.82 10.18
N ARG A 232 9.27 -10.11 10.23
CA ARG A 232 8.31 -11.22 10.13
C ARG A 232 7.29 -11.23 11.26
N GLU A 233 7.70 -10.88 12.47
CA GLU A 233 6.79 -10.75 13.62
C GLU A 233 5.81 -9.59 13.43
N ILE A 234 6.26 -8.43 12.94
CA ILE A 234 5.40 -7.29 12.60
C ILE A 234 4.42 -7.67 11.50
N ALA A 235 4.86 -8.40 10.46
CA ALA A 235 3.97 -8.89 9.40
C ALA A 235 2.87 -9.80 9.97
N ALA A 236 3.24 -10.76 10.83
CA ALA A 236 2.29 -11.67 11.45
C ALA A 236 1.29 -10.93 12.36
N ASN A 237 1.76 -9.98 13.17
CA ASN A 237 0.92 -9.16 14.04
C ASN A 237 -0.02 -8.25 13.23
N SER A 238 0.44 -7.69 12.11
CA SER A 238 -0.38 -6.86 11.22
C SER A 238 -1.52 -7.69 10.59
N ARG A 239 -1.29 -8.96 10.19
CA ARG A 239 -2.35 -9.87 9.74
C ARG A 239 -3.39 -10.09 10.84
N GLN A 240 -2.95 -10.44 12.05
CA GLN A 240 -3.84 -10.63 13.21
C GLN A 240 -4.59 -9.35 13.62
N PHE A 241 -3.97 -8.20 13.44
CA PHE A 241 -4.61 -6.91 13.66
C PHE A 241 -5.74 -6.66 12.63
N LEU A 242 -5.49 -6.91 11.35
CA LEU A 242 -6.50 -6.76 10.30
C LEU A 242 -7.71 -7.66 10.54
N HIS A 243 -7.53 -8.88 11.07
CA HIS A 243 -8.64 -9.75 11.49
C HIS A 243 -9.56 -9.08 12.52
N LYS A 244 -9.01 -8.25 13.41
CA LYS A 244 -9.77 -7.55 14.46
C LYS A 244 -10.35 -6.23 14.00
N ALA A 245 -9.65 -5.52 13.09
CA ALA A 245 -10.04 -4.20 12.62
C ALA A 245 -11.15 -4.25 11.57
N CYS A 246 -11.22 -5.33 10.77
CA CYS A 246 -12.25 -5.52 9.76
C CYS A 246 -13.50 -6.17 10.37
N ASN A 247 -14.67 -5.62 10.06
CA ASN A 247 -15.95 -6.15 10.54
C ASN A 247 -16.15 -7.59 10.04
N GLU A 248 -16.44 -8.50 10.96
CA GLU A 248 -16.57 -9.94 10.69
C GLU A 248 -17.65 -10.27 9.65
N LYS A 249 -18.71 -9.44 9.51
CA LYS A 249 -19.81 -9.68 8.59
C LYS A 249 -19.67 -8.97 7.25
N THR A 250 -19.12 -7.76 7.27
CA THR A 250 -19.12 -6.85 6.11
C THR A 250 -17.75 -6.63 5.50
N GLY A 251 -16.67 -6.97 6.20
CA GLY A 251 -15.30 -6.60 5.79
C GLY A 251 -14.98 -5.11 5.93
N ILE A 252 -15.92 -4.27 6.37
CA ILE A 252 -15.72 -2.82 6.56
C ILE A 252 -14.82 -2.56 7.76
N ASN A 253 -13.92 -1.59 7.64
CA ASN A 253 -13.04 -1.13 8.73
C ASN A 253 -13.17 0.38 8.95
N ALA A 254 -12.82 0.85 10.15
CA ALA A 254 -12.66 2.28 10.40
C ALA A 254 -11.35 2.80 9.79
N ASP A 255 -11.29 4.08 9.46
CA ASP A 255 -10.07 4.75 9.00
C ASP A 255 -9.01 4.85 10.12
N GLN A 256 -9.42 4.93 11.38
CA GLN A 256 -8.50 4.90 12.52
C GLN A 256 -9.03 4.05 13.67
N THR A 257 -8.14 3.28 14.29
CA THR A 257 -8.46 2.33 15.35
C THR A 257 -7.40 2.34 16.45
N THR A 258 -7.78 1.82 17.61
CA THR A 258 -6.80 1.37 18.61
C THR A 258 -6.04 0.15 18.09
N PHE A 259 -4.95 -0.26 18.75
CA PHE A 259 -4.17 -1.46 18.38
C PHE A 259 -4.91 -2.79 18.59
N ASP A 260 -6.08 -2.78 19.23
CA ASP A 260 -6.99 -3.93 19.32
C ASP A 260 -8.15 -3.88 18.29
N GLY A 261 -8.04 -3.00 17.28
CA GLY A 261 -8.95 -2.92 16.14
C GLY A 261 -10.25 -2.17 16.39
N LYS A 262 -10.42 -1.49 17.57
CA LYS A 262 -11.63 -0.72 17.87
C LYS A 262 -11.57 0.67 17.26
N PRO A 263 -12.64 1.15 16.62
CA PRO A 263 -12.70 2.49 16.09
C PRO A 263 -12.44 3.53 17.16
N ILE A 264 -11.64 4.55 16.85
CA ILE A 264 -11.43 5.69 17.74
C ILE A 264 -12.46 6.78 17.47
N THR A 265 -12.71 7.61 18.50
CA THR A 265 -13.50 8.84 18.36
C THR A 265 -12.53 10.00 18.10
N ARG A 266 -12.76 10.68 16.99
CA ARG A 266 -11.98 11.89 16.61
C ARG A 266 -12.77 13.13 17.00
N SER A 267 -12.05 14.15 17.45
CA SER A 267 -12.64 15.45 17.76
C SER A 267 -11.97 16.52 16.89
N PHE A 268 -12.79 17.34 16.24
CA PHE A 268 -12.34 18.46 15.45
C PHE A 268 -13.09 19.73 15.89
N GLY A 269 -12.44 20.58 16.66
CA GLY A 269 -13.09 21.71 17.31
C GLY A 269 -14.20 21.25 18.26
N GLN A 270 -15.44 21.71 18.00
CA GLN A 270 -16.62 21.31 18.80
C GLN A 270 -17.29 20.01 18.31
N TYR A 271 -16.84 19.46 17.21
CA TYR A 271 -17.42 18.25 16.62
C TYR A 271 -16.63 17.02 17.05
N SER A 272 -17.36 15.95 17.34
CA SER A 272 -16.80 14.64 17.63
C SER A 272 -17.51 13.60 16.79
N PHE A 273 -16.78 12.68 16.17
CA PHE A 273 -17.31 11.60 15.36
C PHE A 273 -16.48 10.34 15.53
N VAL A 274 -17.14 9.19 15.43
CA VAL A 274 -16.47 7.89 15.41
C VAL A 274 -15.91 7.68 14.02
N SER A 275 -14.68 7.19 13.95
CA SER A 275 -14.02 6.79 12.71
C SER A 275 -14.90 5.84 11.88
N GLN A 276 -14.96 6.05 10.58
CA GLN A 276 -15.82 5.34 9.64
C GLN A 276 -14.98 4.76 8.49
N PHE A 277 -15.62 4.03 7.58
CA PHE A 277 -14.99 3.60 6.34
C PHE A 277 -15.08 4.72 5.31
N TRP A 278 -13.95 5.34 4.99
CA TRP A 278 -13.81 6.38 3.96
C TRP A 278 -12.34 6.56 3.59
N TYR A 279 -12.02 7.18 2.46
CA TYR A 279 -10.66 7.51 1.99
C TYR A 279 -9.59 6.46 2.35
N ASP A 280 -8.84 6.64 3.45
CA ASP A 280 -7.74 5.75 3.85
C ASP A 280 -8.17 4.29 3.96
N SER A 281 -9.40 4.05 4.43
CA SER A 281 -9.96 2.70 4.49
C SER A 281 -10.06 2.02 3.13
N TRP A 282 -10.15 2.76 2.01
CA TRP A 282 -10.21 2.17 0.66
C TRP A 282 -8.94 1.42 0.29
N ARG A 283 -7.81 1.73 0.93
CA ARG A 283 -6.54 1.04 0.73
C ARG A 283 -6.52 -0.37 1.30
N VAL A 284 -7.31 -0.63 2.34
CA VAL A 284 -7.27 -1.91 3.07
C VAL A 284 -7.52 -3.13 2.17
N PRO A 285 -8.58 -3.20 1.33
CA PRO A 285 -8.78 -4.35 0.45
C PRO A 285 -7.63 -4.55 -0.55
N MET A 286 -7.03 -3.46 -1.04
CA MET A 286 -5.86 -3.52 -1.94
C MET A 286 -4.61 -4.02 -1.19
N ASN A 287 -4.37 -3.56 0.03
CA ASN A 287 -3.21 -3.95 0.84
C ASN A 287 -3.28 -5.43 1.26
N ILE A 288 -4.48 -5.92 1.59
CA ILE A 288 -4.71 -7.35 1.85
C ILE A 288 -4.48 -8.16 0.57
N THR A 289 -4.93 -7.66 -0.59
CA THR A 289 -4.65 -8.26 -1.90
C THR A 289 -3.16 -8.37 -2.17
N LEU A 290 -2.39 -7.33 -1.81
CA LEU A 290 -0.94 -7.33 -1.96
C LEU A 290 -0.29 -8.45 -1.14
N ASP A 291 -0.68 -8.60 0.13
CA ASP A 291 -0.18 -9.66 0.99
C ASP A 291 -0.58 -11.05 0.49
N TYR A 292 -1.82 -11.21 -0.01
CA TYR A 292 -2.28 -12.44 -0.63
C TYR A 292 -1.39 -12.84 -1.83
N ASN A 293 -1.05 -11.86 -2.67
CA ASN A 293 -0.26 -12.09 -3.88
C ASN A 293 1.23 -12.27 -3.57
N TRP A 294 1.82 -11.49 -2.66
CA TRP A 294 3.25 -11.47 -2.41
C TRP A 294 3.68 -12.55 -1.42
N SER A 295 3.02 -12.66 -0.27
CA SER A 295 3.40 -13.62 0.76
C SER A 295 2.59 -14.92 0.72
N GLY A 296 1.28 -14.80 0.58
CA GLY A 296 0.35 -15.93 0.65
C GLY A 296 0.21 -16.54 2.04
N ALA A 297 0.61 -15.82 3.09
CA ALA A 297 0.69 -16.35 4.44
C ALA A 297 -0.67 -16.48 5.17
N ASP A 298 -1.73 -15.80 4.69
CA ASP A 298 -3.03 -15.72 5.39
C ASP A 298 -4.22 -15.88 4.43
N LYS A 299 -4.04 -16.68 3.38
CA LYS A 299 -4.97 -16.79 2.24
C LYS A 299 -6.39 -17.17 2.62
N GLU A 300 -6.58 -18.01 3.61
CA GLU A 300 -7.91 -18.47 4.02
C GLU A 300 -8.76 -17.29 4.52
N TRP A 301 -8.25 -16.56 5.52
CA TRP A 301 -8.95 -15.39 6.03
C TRP A 301 -9.08 -14.28 4.97
N GLN A 302 -8.04 -14.04 4.18
CA GLN A 302 -8.04 -13.02 3.13
C GLN A 302 -9.11 -13.31 2.06
N SER A 303 -9.33 -14.58 1.72
CA SER A 303 -10.41 -14.98 0.80
C SER A 303 -11.80 -14.76 1.39
N GLU A 304 -11.99 -15.10 2.67
CA GLU A 304 -13.25 -14.84 3.39
C GLU A 304 -13.52 -13.33 3.54
N TYR A 305 -12.48 -12.55 3.86
CA TYR A 305 -12.56 -11.09 3.92
C TYR A 305 -13.04 -10.52 2.58
N ALA A 306 -12.39 -10.90 1.50
CA ALA A 306 -12.71 -10.40 0.16
C ALA A 306 -14.15 -10.74 -0.26
N ASP A 307 -14.63 -11.95 0.05
CA ASP A 307 -16.01 -12.34 -0.22
C ASP A 307 -17.00 -11.44 0.53
N LYS A 308 -16.81 -11.26 1.83
CA LYS A 308 -17.68 -10.42 2.67
C LYS A 308 -17.67 -8.95 2.20
N PHE A 309 -16.48 -8.42 1.90
CA PHE A 309 -16.31 -7.04 1.46
C PHE A 309 -17.00 -6.81 0.11
N GLN A 310 -16.77 -7.67 -0.88
CA GLN A 310 -17.40 -7.55 -2.20
C GLN A 310 -18.92 -7.70 -2.13
N ARG A 311 -19.46 -8.62 -1.30
CA ARG A 311 -20.90 -8.74 -1.07
C ARG A 311 -21.50 -7.47 -0.47
N THR A 312 -20.79 -6.84 0.47
CA THR A 312 -21.23 -5.58 1.06
C THR A 312 -21.31 -4.48 0.01
N MET A 313 -20.28 -4.30 -0.82
CA MET A 313 -20.30 -3.32 -1.92
C MET A 313 -21.41 -3.65 -2.93
N ALA A 314 -21.49 -4.89 -3.40
CA ALA A 314 -22.49 -5.34 -4.37
C ALA A 314 -23.93 -5.22 -3.89
N SER A 315 -24.19 -5.25 -2.57
CA SER A 315 -25.54 -5.06 -2.00
C SER A 315 -26.15 -3.68 -2.33
N TYR A 316 -25.32 -2.70 -2.64
CA TYR A 316 -25.73 -1.37 -3.12
C TYR A 316 -25.85 -1.29 -4.66
N GLY A 317 -25.41 -2.33 -5.35
CA GLY A 317 -25.25 -2.39 -6.81
C GLY A 317 -23.84 -2.03 -7.26
N ILE A 318 -23.25 -2.88 -8.10
CA ILE A 318 -21.85 -2.80 -8.56
C ILE A 318 -21.51 -1.44 -9.18
N GLU A 319 -22.48 -0.83 -9.91
CA GLU A 319 -22.29 0.42 -10.63
C GLU A 319 -22.60 1.70 -9.81
N LYS A 320 -22.91 1.56 -8.51
CA LYS A 320 -23.41 2.69 -7.72
C LYS A 320 -23.17 2.64 -6.22
N PHE A 321 -22.42 1.69 -5.69
CA PHE A 321 -22.12 1.69 -4.25
C PHE A 321 -21.40 2.98 -3.86
N PRO A 322 -21.73 3.54 -2.67
CA PRO A 322 -21.17 4.81 -2.24
C PRO A 322 -19.71 4.64 -1.79
N ASP A 323 -19.01 5.76 -1.69
CA ASP A 323 -17.61 5.84 -1.31
C ASP A 323 -17.38 6.03 0.19
N GLN A 324 -18.42 5.94 1.01
CA GLN A 324 -18.35 5.98 2.46
C GLN A 324 -19.41 5.08 3.09
N PHE A 325 -19.04 4.42 4.20
CA PHE A 325 -19.94 3.53 4.94
C PHE A 325 -19.79 3.74 6.44
N ASN A 326 -20.89 3.50 7.16
CA ASN A 326 -20.85 3.22 8.60
C ASN A 326 -20.21 1.83 8.81
N LEU A 327 -19.72 1.56 10.00
CA LEU A 327 -19.01 0.31 10.30
C LEU A 327 -19.89 -0.95 10.26
N ASP A 328 -21.21 -0.81 10.28
CA ASP A 328 -22.17 -1.90 10.05
C ASP A 328 -22.42 -2.20 8.56
N GLY A 329 -21.78 -1.45 7.66
CA GLY A 329 -21.97 -1.54 6.23
C GLY A 329 -23.11 -0.69 5.69
N GLY A 330 -23.82 0.08 6.52
CA GLY A 330 -24.85 1.01 6.08
C GLY A 330 -24.29 2.30 5.47
N ALA A 331 -24.95 2.87 4.45
CA ALA A 331 -24.56 4.18 3.94
C ALA A 331 -24.89 5.28 4.99
N PRO A 332 -23.97 6.22 5.23
CA PRO A 332 -24.22 7.30 6.18
C PRO A 332 -25.31 8.24 5.66
N ARG A 333 -26.18 8.72 6.56
CA ARG A 333 -27.21 9.72 6.21
C ARG A 333 -26.63 11.11 6.05
N THR A 334 -25.52 11.38 6.73
CA THR A 334 -24.86 12.68 6.76
C THR A 334 -23.36 12.42 6.63
N ILE A 335 -22.72 13.11 5.69
CA ILE A 335 -21.31 12.93 5.41
C ILE A 335 -20.60 14.20 5.85
N MET A 336 -19.61 14.02 6.72
CA MET A 336 -18.67 15.09 7.08
C MET A 336 -17.31 14.73 6.50
N GLY A 337 -16.76 15.60 5.68
CA GLY A 337 -15.37 15.54 5.22
C GLY A 337 -14.56 16.70 5.80
N ALA A 338 -13.27 16.73 5.59
CA ALA A 338 -12.37 17.82 6.03
C ALA A 338 -12.81 19.22 5.55
N GLY A 339 -13.64 19.31 4.51
CA GLY A 339 -14.21 20.53 3.96
C GLY A 339 -15.70 20.76 4.26
N GLY A 340 -16.32 19.97 5.17
CA GLY A 340 -17.76 20.04 5.45
C GLY A 340 -18.55 18.91 4.78
N TYR A 341 -19.82 19.16 4.45
CA TYR A 341 -20.67 18.17 3.79
C TYR A 341 -20.20 17.91 2.34
N ARG A 342 -20.14 16.64 1.96
CA ARG A 342 -19.86 16.24 0.57
C ARG A 342 -20.96 15.29 0.03
N THR A 343 -21.05 15.22 -1.29
CA THR A 343 -21.88 14.23 -1.96
C THR A 343 -21.19 12.87 -1.93
N LEU A 344 -21.93 11.80 -1.63
CA LEU A 344 -21.47 10.44 -1.86
C LEU A 344 -21.30 10.21 -3.36
N ARG A 345 -20.18 9.61 -3.72
CA ARG A 345 -19.87 9.27 -5.11
C ARG A 345 -19.70 7.76 -5.26
N HIS A 346 -19.70 7.31 -6.48
CA HIS A 346 -19.20 5.99 -6.84
C HIS A 346 -17.74 6.17 -7.27
N SER A 347 -16.84 6.31 -6.28
CA SER A 347 -15.43 6.64 -6.51
C SER A 347 -14.70 5.54 -7.25
N ILE A 348 -13.97 5.91 -8.33
CA ILE A 348 -13.14 4.98 -9.08
C ILE A 348 -12.03 4.37 -8.21
N GLY A 349 -11.51 5.10 -7.21
CA GLY A 349 -10.52 4.58 -6.27
C GLY A 349 -11.06 3.42 -5.45
N LEU A 350 -12.26 3.57 -4.85
CA LEU A 350 -12.89 2.48 -4.10
C LEU A 350 -13.35 1.33 -5.00
N VAL A 351 -13.89 1.64 -6.19
CA VAL A 351 -14.24 0.59 -7.18
C VAL A 351 -13.01 -0.22 -7.55
N ALA A 352 -11.89 0.44 -7.77
CA ALA A 352 -10.64 -0.19 -8.16
C ALA A 352 -10.12 -1.14 -7.07
N THR A 353 -10.05 -0.69 -5.82
CA THR A 353 -9.58 -1.53 -4.71
C THR A 353 -10.56 -2.68 -4.40
N THR A 354 -11.87 -2.46 -4.58
CA THR A 354 -12.90 -3.50 -4.49
C THR A 354 -12.71 -4.57 -5.59
N ALA A 355 -12.43 -4.15 -6.82
CA ALA A 355 -12.16 -5.07 -7.92
C ALA A 355 -10.84 -5.82 -7.71
N ALA A 356 -9.79 -5.17 -7.18
CA ALA A 356 -8.53 -5.82 -6.84
C ALA A 356 -8.72 -6.99 -5.85
N ALA A 357 -9.67 -6.88 -4.91
CA ALA A 357 -10.01 -7.96 -3.99
C ALA A 357 -10.48 -9.24 -4.69
N SER A 358 -10.88 -9.20 -5.97
CA SER A 358 -11.17 -10.39 -6.79
C SER A 358 -9.96 -11.29 -7.00
N MET A 359 -8.75 -10.81 -6.74
CA MET A 359 -7.56 -11.66 -6.73
C MET A 359 -7.59 -12.72 -5.61
N MET A 360 -8.36 -12.47 -4.55
CA MET A 360 -8.46 -13.32 -3.35
C MET A 360 -9.70 -14.21 -3.32
N THR A 361 -10.72 -13.92 -4.14
CA THR A 361 -12.00 -14.65 -4.15
C THR A 361 -12.58 -14.73 -5.55
N ASP A 362 -13.40 -15.74 -5.82
CA ASP A 362 -14.15 -15.95 -7.07
C ASP A 362 -15.64 -16.08 -6.78
N ASN A 363 -16.22 -15.18 -5.98
CA ASN A 363 -17.65 -15.15 -5.71
C ASN A 363 -18.46 -14.67 -6.93
N GLU A 364 -19.79 -14.68 -6.83
CA GLU A 364 -20.69 -14.30 -7.93
C GLU A 364 -20.52 -12.86 -8.44
N TYR A 365 -19.91 -11.96 -7.66
CA TYR A 365 -19.70 -10.53 -8.02
C TYR A 365 -18.32 -10.26 -8.59
N SER A 366 -17.32 -11.12 -8.33
CA SER A 366 -15.91 -10.84 -8.64
C SER A 366 -15.67 -10.48 -10.10
N LYS A 367 -16.25 -11.24 -11.03
CA LYS A 367 -16.08 -10.98 -12.48
C LYS A 367 -16.73 -9.68 -12.92
N ASP A 368 -17.90 -9.37 -12.38
CA ASP A 368 -18.64 -8.17 -12.76
C ASP A 368 -18.02 -6.91 -12.17
N LEU A 369 -17.46 -6.98 -10.95
CA LEU A 369 -16.64 -5.91 -10.35
C LEU A 369 -15.42 -5.58 -11.21
N VAL A 370 -14.70 -6.61 -11.67
CA VAL A 370 -13.52 -6.41 -12.53
C VAL A 370 -13.91 -5.89 -13.92
N ARG A 371 -15.01 -6.37 -14.51
CA ARG A 371 -15.53 -5.83 -15.79
C ARG A 371 -16.01 -4.39 -15.64
N HIS A 372 -16.64 -4.07 -14.51
CA HIS A 372 -17.07 -2.70 -14.23
C HIS A 372 -15.86 -1.77 -14.15
N LEU A 373 -14.83 -2.13 -13.36
CA LEU A 373 -13.58 -1.37 -13.32
C LEU A 373 -12.94 -1.23 -14.70
N TRP A 374 -12.94 -2.30 -15.50
CA TRP A 374 -12.39 -2.25 -16.87
C TRP A 374 -13.11 -1.22 -17.74
N SER A 375 -14.42 -1.07 -17.59
CA SER A 375 -15.22 -0.08 -18.35
C SER A 375 -15.00 1.36 -17.90
N MET A 376 -14.53 1.58 -16.67
CA MET A 376 -14.33 2.92 -16.10
C MET A 376 -13.09 3.61 -16.69
N LYS A 377 -13.14 4.94 -16.65
CA LYS A 377 -12.02 5.83 -16.99
C LYS A 377 -11.86 6.84 -15.87
N LEU A 378 -10.63 7.27 -15.64
CA LEU A 378 -10.34 8.36 -14.71
C LEU A 378 -10.70 9.67 -15.41
N GLU A 379 -11.87 10.22 -15.07
CA GLU A 379 -12.42 11.45 -15.63
C GLU A 379 -13.25 12.20 -14.59
N PRO A 380 -13.51 13.50 -14.74
CA PRO A 380 -14.35 14.25 -13.81
C PRO A 380 -15.73 13.64 -13.63
N TYR A 381 -16.20 13.60 -12.37
CA TYR A 381 -17.58 13.23 -12.05
C TYR A 381 -18.57 14.28 -12.56
N GLU A 382 -19.86 13.94 -12.57
CA GLU A 382 -20.94 14.85 -13.05
C GLU A 382 -20.97 16.20 -12.32
N ASP A 383 -20.56 16.22 -11.03
CA ASP A 383 -20.47 17.45 -10.23
C ASP A 383 -19.17 18.23 -10.45
N GLY A 384 -18.33 17.80 -11.40
CA GLY A 384 -17.05 18.41 -11.73
C GLY A 384 -15.90 18.04 -10.79
N TYR A 385 -16.14 17.22 -9.76
CA TYR A 385 -15.08 16.70 -8.91
C TYR A 385 -14.16 15.78 -9.71
N TYR A 386 -12.87 15.93 -9.53
CA TYR A 386 -11.84 15.11 -10.17
C TYR A 386 -10.68 14.91 -9.21
N ASP A 387 -10.29 13.67 -9.01
CA ASP A 387 -9.18 13.32 -8.14
C ASP A 387 -8.18 12.44 -8.89
N VAL A 388 -7.27 13.08 -9.61
CA VAL A 388 -6.19 12.39 -10.32
C VAL A 388 -5.15 11.83 -9.35
N TYR A 389 -5.06 12.38 -8.14
CA TYR A 389 -4.11 12.00 -7.11
C TYR A 389 -4.59 10.70 -6.42
N TYR A 390 -5.56 10.77 -5.52
CA TYR A 390 -5.92 9.61 -4.71
C TYR A 390 -6.66 8.54 -5.51
N ASP A 391 -7.76 8.91 -6.18
CA ASP A 391 -8.51 8.00 -7.07
C ASP A 391 -7.60 7.44 -8.17
N GLY A 392 -6.76 8.29 -8.78
CA GLY A 392 -5.89 7.90 -9.89
C GLY A 392 -4.80 6.90 -9.47
N LEU A 393 -4.14 7.13 -8.35
CA LEU A 393 -3.09 6.23 -7.86
C LEU A 393 -3.66 4.88 -7.41
N LEU A 394 -4.79 4.85 -6.68
CA LEU A 394 -5.47 3.59 -6.31
C LEU A 394 -5.95 2.82 -7.55
N TYR A 395 -6.40 3.54 -8.59
CA TYR A 395 -6.79 2.94 -9.85
C TYR A 395 -5.60 2.24 -10.53
N ILE A 396 -4.44 2.90 -10.63
CA ILE A 396 -3.23 2.29 -11.21
C ILE A 396 -2.81 1.05 -10.41
N PHE A 397 -2.70 1.14 -9.10
CA PHE A 397 -2.33 -0.01 -8.26
C PHE A 397 -3.25 -1.21 -8.47
N SER A 398 -4.57 -0.95 -8.54
CA SER A 398 -5.55 -2.02 -8.75
C SER A 398 -5.44 -2.66 -10.13
N LEU A 399 -5.16 -1.87 -11.18
CA LEU A 399 -4.86 -2.41 -12.51
C LEU A 399 -3.59 -3.26 -12.52
N LEU A 400 -2.55 -2.84 -11.79
CA LEU A 400 -1.32 -3.63 -11.64
C LEU A 400 -1.59 -4.95 -10.90
N HIS A 401 -2.42 -4.95 -9.85
CA HIS A 401 -2.84 -6.18 -9.18
C HIS A 401 -3.55 -7.15 -10.13
N LEU A 402 -4.59 -6.67 -10.81
CA LEU A 402 -5.46 -7.48 -11.66
C LEU A 402 -4.75 -8.00 -12.92
N SER A 403 -3.71 -7.31 -13.37
CA SER A 403 -2.86 -7.73 -14.49
C SER A 403 -1.70 -8.65 -14.10
N GLY A 404 -1.45 -8.86 -12.80
CA GLY A 404 -0.26 -9.58 -12.32
C GLY A 404 1.05 -8.82 -12.51
N ASN A 405 0.97 -7.49 -12.65
CA ASN A 405 2.14 -6.62 -12.81
C ASN A 405 2.58 -5.92 -11.52
N TYR A 406 1.88 -6.13 -10.41
CA TYR A 406 2.33 -5.65 -9.09
C TYR A 406 3.21 -6.72 -8.45
N ARG A 407 4.53 -6.56 -8.56
CA ARG A 407 5.53 -7.61 -8.30
C ARG A 407 6.57 -7.16 -7.27
N MET A 408 7.18 -8.14 -6.60
CA MET A 408 8.35 -7.91 -5.73
C MET A 408 9.64 -8.51 -6.30
N ASP A 409 9.56 -9.18 -7.45
CA ASP A 409 10.64 -9.83 -8.17
C ASP A 409 10.49 -9.65 -9.69
N TRP A 410 11.60 -9.49 -10.42
CA TRP A 410 11.66 -9.26 -11.87
C TRP A 410 12.64 -10.15 -12.60
#